data_286f36f43184a797519effd86ea62faf
#
_entry.id   286f36f43184a797519effd86ea62faf
#
_cell.length_a   1.000
_cell.length_b   1.000
_cell.length_c   1.000
_cell.angle_alpha   90.00
_cell.angle_beta   90.00
_cell.angle_gamma   90.00
#
_symmetry.space_group_name_H-M   'P 1'
#
loop_
_entity.id
_entity.type
_entity.pdbx_description
1 polymer ?
#
loop_
_entity_poly.entity_id
_entity_poly.type
_entity_poly.pdbx_seq_one_letter_code
_entity_poly.pdbx_strand_id
1 'polypeptide(L)'
;MPGPASGRLSVAWGSIGDVRPAPTILHLDMDAFFAAAEQAAKPSLRGKPVVVGGIGARGVVSTASYEARVFGVRSAMPTAQARRLCPNAAYLSPRFTLYRQVSEVVMELLHALSPLVEPLSLDEAFVDLEAGGVPAETAAVRAVGEQLRRDIRSATGLTGSVGLAGAKMLAKIASEAAKPNGLVVIEPGTERELLGPMTVRTLPGVGPATAETLRRAGIHTVAETAEAGEAELVRLLGKAHGAGLHAMARGQDDRPVVAERDAKSISVEDTFEVDLTDRTRVRSEVLRLADRCVQRLRAAGRSGRTVVIKVRNYDFSTLTRSETLRGPTDDPAVIREAAVRLLETVDTTGGVRLLGVGVSGLADFTQEDLFAQLATEREAEEAATAAAAEEAAGGTEQHEAEEERPRRWHPGLDVVHDEYGAGWVQGSGVGRVTVRFETPWSAPGRVRTFAVEDPALRPGEPLPLVGGAPAGGQSSEPAILPKFLSPEPGDTGSVGEEISRR
;
A
#
# COMPACT_ATOMS: atom_id res chain seq x y z
N MET A 1 -26.25 -38.55 -50.65
CA MET A 1 -26.04 -38.68 -49.22
C MET A 1 -25.46 -37.41 -48.73
N PRO A 2 -26.20 -36.49 -48.09
CA PRO A 2 -25.60 -35.32 -47.46
C PRO A 2 -25.09 -35.67 -46.06
N GLY A 3 -23.87 -35.24 -45.73
CA GLY A 3 -23.24 -35.40 -44.43
C GLY A 3 -23.85 -34.48 -43.35
N PRO A 4 -23.65 -34.78 -42.05
CA PRO A 4 -24.33 -34.07 -40.98
C PRO A 4 -23.77 -32.68 -40.75
N ALA A 5 -24.65 -31.70 -40.70
CA ALA A 5 -24.38 -30.33 -40.26
C ALA A 5 -23.97 -30.31 -38.79
N SER A 6 -22.79 -29.77 -38.49
CA SER A 6 -22.34 -29.45 -37.14
C SER A 6 -23.16 -28.26 -36.61
N GLY A 7 -24.24 -28.55 -35.88
CA GLY A 7 -24.99 -27.56 -35.12
C GLY A 7 -24.14 -27.08 -33.98
N ARG A 8 -23.63 -25.84 -34.07
CA ARG A 8 -23.15 -25.10 -32.90
C ARG A 8 -24.39 -24.74 -32.06
N LEU A 9 -24.55 -25.42 -30.93
CA LEU A 9 -25.47 -24.98 -29.89
C LEU A 9 -24.96 -23.65 -29.34
N SER A 10 -25.50 -22.55 -29.83
CA SER A 10 -25.40 -21.27 -29.18
C SER A 10 -26.27 -21.30 -27.92
N VAL A 11 -25.66 -21.62 -26.78
CA VAL A 11 -26.31 -21.40 -25.50
C VAL A 11 -26.43 -19.89 -25.35
N ALA A 12 -27.67 -19.39 -25.45
CA ALA A 12 -27.99 -18.00 -25.13
C ALA A 12 -27.71 -17.78 -23.64
N TRP A 13 -26.60 -17.14 -23.35
CA TRP A 13 -26.28 -16.68 -22.02
C TRP A 13 -27.19 -15.45 -21.77
N GLY A 14 -27.99 -15.53 -20.71
CA GLY A 14 -28.76 -14.39 -20.21
C GLY A 14 -27.85 -13.17 -20.02
N SER A 15 -28.42 -11.98 -20.18
CA SER A 15 -27.77 -10.70 -20.01
C SER A 15 -26.84 -10.74 -18.79
N ILE A 16 -25.58 -10.37 -19.00
CA ILE A 16 -24.59 -10.17 -17.93
C ILE A 16 -25.16 -9.03 -17.07
N GLY A 17 -25.84 -9.38 -15.95
CA GLY A 17 -26.19 -8.38 -14.93
C GLY A 17 -24.93 -7.83 -14.35
N ASP A 18 -24.86 -6.49 -14.20
CA ASP A 18 -23.98 -5.74 -13.33
C ASP A 18 -22.55 -5.36 -13.83
N VAL A 19 -22.22 -5.55 -15.10
CA VAL A 19 -21.10 -4.86 -15.75
C VAL A 19 -21.63 -3.63 -16.45
N ARG A 20 -21.03 -2.46 -16.26
CA ARG A 20 -21.44 -1.23 -16.96
C ARG A 20 -21.30 -1.41 -18.47
N PRO A 21 -22.23 -0.85 -19.26
CA PRO A 21 -22.18 -0.93 -20.72
C PRO A 21 -21.06 -0.09 -21.34
N ALA A 22 -20.29 0.61 -20.52
CA ALA A 22 -19.18 1.47 -20.92
C ALA A 22 -17.98 1.27 -19.99
N PRO A 23 -16.72 1.43 -20.44
CA PRO A 23 -15.51 1.19 -19.66
C PRO A 23 -15.17 2.37 -18.73
N THR A 24 -16.13 2.81 -17.91
CA THR A 24 -16.04 4.00 -17.06
C THR A 24 -15.42 3.78 -15.69
N ILE A 25 -15.02 2.54 -15.37
CA ILE A 25 -14.19 2.26 -14.18
C ILE A 25 -12.73 2.29 -14.59
N LEU A 26 -11.96 3.18 -13.96
CA LEU A 26 -10.51 3.27 -14.10
C LEU A 26 -9.82 2.58 -12.92
N HIS A 27 -8.76 1.83 -13.19
CA HIS A 27 -7.78 1.39 -12.20
C HIS A 27 -6.42 1.94 -12.58
N LEU A 28 -5.79 2.66 -11.65
CA LEU A 28 -4.40 3.10 -11.73
C LEU A 28 -3.53 2.21 -10.84
N ASP A 29 -2.34 1.87 -11.34
CA ASP A 29 -1.29 1.20 -10.56
C ASP A 29 0.07 1.79 -10.99
N MET A 30 0.83 2.34 -10.02
CA MET A 30 2.13 2.94 -10.29
C MET A 30 3.19 1.88 -10.58
N ASP A 31 4.00 2.10 -11.61
CA ASP A 31 4.98 1.13 -12.12
C ASP A 31 6.15 0.94 -11.16
N ALA A 32 6.26 -0.24 -10.56
CA ALA A 32 7.32 -0.61 -9.62
C ALA A 32 7.57 0.48 -8.55
N PHE A 33 6.50 1.01 -7.96
CA PHE A 33 6.39 2.29 -7.27
C PHE A 33 7.58 2.62 -6.36
N PHE A 34 7.85 1.83 -5.30
CA PHE A 34 8.92 2.18 -4.36
C PHE A 34 10.30 2.18 -5.04
N ALA A 35 10.55 1.21 -5.92
CA ALA A 35 11.82 1.16 -6.63
C ALA A 35 11.96 2.30 -7.64
N ALA A 36 10.89 2.68 -8.33
CA ALA A 36 10.87 3.82 -9.25
C ALA A 36 11.10 5.14 -8.51
N ALA A 37 10.47 5.34 -7.34
CA ALA A 37 10.70 6.50 -6.49
C ALA A 37 12.17 6.59 -6.02
N GLU A 38 12.78 5.45 -5.67
CA GLU A 38 14.20 5.40 -5.31
C GLU A 38 15.12 5.73 -6.49
N GLN A 39 14.82 5.24 -7.69
CA GLN A 39 15.59 5.55 -8.90
C GLN A 39 15.42 7.03 -9.30
N ALA A 40 14.23 7.61 -9.13
CA ALA A 40 13.97 9.02 -9.39
C ALA A 40 14.73 9.93 -8.41
N ALA A 41 14.70 9.58 -7.11
CA ALA A 41 15.38 10.32 -6.05
C ALA A 41 16.91 10.23 -6.10
N LYS A 42 17.46 9.16 -6.69
CA LYS A 42 18.89 8.82 -6.68
C LYS A 42 19.43 8.66 -8.09
N PRO A 43 19.93 9.73 -8.72
CA PRO A 43 20.41 9.71 -10.12
C PRO A 43 21.40 8.58 -10.44
N SER A 44 22.25 8.21 -9.48
CA SER A 44 23.20 7.11 -9.64
C SER A 44 22.55 5.72 -9.75
N LEU A 45 21.26 5.58 -9.44
CA LEU A 45 20.50 4.33 -9.52
C LEU A 45 19.58 4.25 -10.74
N ARG A 46 19.44 5.31 -11.51
CA ARG A 46 18.59 5.32 -12.72
C ARG A 46 19.07 4.27 -13.73
N GLY A 47 18.13 3.45 -14.21
CA GLY A 47 18.41 2.35 -15.14
C GLY A 47 19.20 1.18 -14.54
N LYS A 48 19.36 1.13 -13.21
CA LYS A 48 20.03 0.03 -12.52
C LYS A 48 19.04 -0.82 -11.72
N PRO A 49 19.36 -2.09 -11.46
CA PRO A 49 18.53 -2.93 -10.60
C PRO A 49 18.44 -2.34 -9.18
N VAL A 50 17.22 -2.10 -8.73
CA VAL A 50 16.90 -1.62 -7.37
C VAL A 50 15.88 -2.56 -6.74
N VAL A 51 16.11 -2.92 -5.49
CA VAL A 51 15.23 -3.75 -4.68
C VAL A 51 14.97 -3.01 -3.37
N VAL A 52 13.72 -2.68 -3.10
CA VAL A 52 13.28 -2.04 -1.87
C VAL A 52 12.59 -3.09 -0.98
N GLY A 53 12.96 -3.15 0.29
CA GLY A 53 12.35 -4.08 1.24
C GLY A 53 13.12 -4.22 2.53
N GLY A 54 12.77 -5.24 3.31
CA GLY A 54 13.51 -5.59 4.53
C GLY A 54 14.90 -6.12 4.19
N ILE A 55 15.94 -5.52 4.76
CA ILE A 55 17.33 -5.87 4.49
C ILE A 55 17.93 -6.90 5.48
N GLY A 56 17.24 -7.18 6.61
CA GLY A 56 17.65 -8.18 7.61
C GLY A 56 17.52 -9.62 7.10
N ALA A 57 17.95 -10.58 7.93
CA ALA A 57 18.01 -12.00 7.59
C ALA A 57 16.64 -12.59 7.14
N ARG A 58 15.55 -12.09 7.70
CA ARG A 58 14.16 -12.45 7.38
C ARG A 58 13.43 -11.41 6.53
N GLY A 59 14.17 -10.49 5.92
CA GLY A 59 13.62 -9.46 5.06
C GLY A 59 12.95 -10.04 3.83
N VAL A 60 11.94 -9.34 3.34
CA VAL A 60 11.23 -9.64 2.09
C VAL A 60 11.27 -8.44 1.16
N VAL A 61 11.26 -8.72 -0.13
CA VAL A 61 11.16 -7.71 -1.18
C VAL A 61 9.77 -7.09 -1.15
N SER A 62 9.69 -5.78 -0.94
CA SER A 62 8.44 -5.02 -1.13
C SER A 62 8.23 -4.73 -2.61
N THR A 63 9.24 -4.12 -3.26
CA THR A 63 9.18 -3.79 -4.69
C THR A 63 10.54 -4.01 -5.35
N ALA A 64 10.55 -4.56 -6.56
CA ALA A 64 11.72 -4.68 -7.41
C ALA A 64 11.53 -3.85 -8.68
N SER A 65 12.54 -3.09 -9.08
CA SER A 65 12.55 -2.36 -10.36
C SER A 65 12.48 -3.32 -11.55
N TYR A 66 12.07 -2.82 -12.70
CA TYR A 66 12.00 -3.67 -13.90
C TYR A 66 13.36 -4.26 -14.27
N GLU A 67 14.44 -3.52 -14.05
CA GLU A 67 15.81 -4.01 -14.25
C GLU A 67 16.14 -5.18 -13.30
N ALA A 68 15.65 -5.16 -12.06
CA ALA A 68 15.83 -6.27 -11.13
C ALA A 68 14.91 -7.47 -11.48
N ARG A 69 13.71 -7.20 -12.03
CA ARG A 69 12.76 -8.25 -12.44
C ARG A 69 13.29 -9.11 -13.60
N VAL A 70 14.16 -8.60 -14.46
CA VAL A 70 14.84 -9.34 -15.52
C VAL A 70 15.64 -10.53 -14.95
N PHE A 71 16.22 -10.36 -13.75
CA PHE A 71 16.95 -11.41 -13.04
C PHE A 71 16.04 -12.36 -12.24
N GLY A 72 14.72 -12.21 -12.36
CA GLY A 72 13.74 -13.06 -11.65
C GLY A 72 13.37 -12.58 -10.26
N VAL A 73 13.82 -11.39 -9.81
CA VAL A 73 13.42 -10.82 -8.52
C VAL A 73 11.95 -10.39 -8.58
N ARG A 74 11.17 -10.74 -7.53
CA ARG A 74 9.73 -10.43 -7.42
C ARG A 74 9.38 -9.95 -6.02
N SER A 75 8.29 -9.21 -5.90
CA SER A 75 7.68 -8.83 -4.61
C SER A 75 7.35 -10.08 -3.79
N ALA A 76 7.38 -9.96 -2.47
CA ALA A 76 7.20 -11.00 -1.47
C ALA A 76 8.31 -12.10 -1.45
N MET A 77 9.30 -12.03 -2.33
CA MET A 77 10.45 -12.94 -2.32
C MET A 77 11.35 -12.64 -1.09
N PRO A 78 11.92 -13.67 -0.42
CA PRO A 78 12.95 -13.44 0.59
C PRO A 78 14.12 -12.63 0.03
N THR A 79 14.54 -11.58 0.74
CA THR A 79 15.65 -10.71 0.28
C THR A 79 16.94 -11.49 0.09
N ALA A 80 17.19 -12.51 0.89
CA ALA A 80 18.33 -13.42 0.73
C ALA A 80 18.30 -14.18 -0.63
N GLN A 81 17.11 -14.55 -1.11
CA GLN A 81 16.95 -15.15 -2.43
C GLN A 81 17.15 -14.11 -3.53
N ALA A 82 16.57 -12.90 -3.38
CA ALA A 82 16.77 -11.82 -4.33
C ALA A 82 18.25 -11.47 -4.52
N ARG A 83 19.04 -11.43 -3.41
CA ARG A 83 20.49 -11.20 -3.47
C ARG A 83 21.24 -12.27 -4.26
N ARG A 84 20.81 -13.53 -4.22
CA ARG A 84 21.41 -14.60 -5.06
C ARG A 84 21.09 -14.43 -6.53
N LEU A 85 19.86 -13.96 -6.85
CA LEU A 85 19.43 -13.76 -8.23
C LEU A 85 20.03 -12.50 -8.85
N CYS A 86 20.13 -11.42 -8.09
CA CYS A 86 20.63 -10.13 -8.56
C CYS A 86 21.62 -9.51 -7.53
N PRO A 87 22.85 -10.04 -7.40
CA PRO A 87 23.81 -9.60 -6.39
C PRO A 87 24.25 -8.15 -6.56
N ASN A 88 24.18 -7.61 -7.78
CA ASN A 88 24.59 -6.25 -8.11
C ASN A 88 23.46 -5.21 -7.98
N ALA A 89 22.27 -5.60 -7.51
CA ALA A 89 21.20 -4.66 -7.25
C ALA A 89 21.49 -3.78 -6.02
N ALA A 90 20.98 -2.55 -6.04
CA ALA A 90 20.91 -1.73 -4.83
C ALA A 90 19.76 -2.24 -3.95
N TYR A 91 20.09 -2.72 -2.74
CA TYR A 91 19.12 -3.17 -1.74
C TYR A 91 18.89 -2.07 -0.73
N LEU A 92 17.70 -1.47 -0.73
CA LEU A 92 17.36 -0.28 0.02
C LEU A 92 16.24 -0.53 1.02
N SER A 93 16.33 0.11 2.17
CA SER A 93 15.22 0.19 3.13
C SER A 93 14.12 1.10 2.59
N PRO A 94 12.82 0.80 2.87
CA PRO A 94 11.72 1.64 2.42
C PRO A 94 11.76 3.03 3.08
N ARG A 95 11.49 4.08 2.29
CA ARG A 95 11.31 5.47 2.75
C ARG A 95 9.84 5.88 2.65
N PHE A 96 9.02 5.41 3.58
CA PHE A 96 7.57 5.63 3.52
C PHE A 96 7.15 7.11 3.50
N THR A 97 7.94 8.01 4.05
CA THR A 97 7.69 9.46 3.97
C THR A 97 7.70 9.92 2.52
N LEU A 98 8.74 9.59 1.75
CA LEU A 98 8.79 9.90 0.31
C LEU A 98 7.62 9.28 -0.45
N TYR A 99 7.33 7.99 -0.20
CA TYR A 99 6.27 7.30 -0.94
C TYR A 99 4.89 7.90 -0.67
N ARG A 100 4.62 8.34 0.56
CA ARG A 100 3.38 9.05 0.90
C ARG A 100 3.27 10.39 0.21
N GLN A 101 4.33 11.21 0.20
CA GLN A 101 4.34 12.48 -0.52
C GLN A 101 4.04 12.32 -2.01
N VAL A 102 4.62 11.30 -2.66
CA VAL A 102 4.32 11.01 -4.07
C VAL A 102 2.88 10.50 -4.24
N SER A 103 2.42 9.62 -3.35
CA SER A 103 1.06 9.09 -3.35
C SER A 103 0.02 10.21 -3.22
N GLU A 104 0.23 11.18 -2.34
CA GLU A 104 -0.65 12.34 -2.15
C GLU A 104 -0.83 13.11 -3.45
N VAL A 105 0.25 13.42 -4.17
CA VAL A 105 0.18 14.08 -5.48
C VAL A 105 -0.61 13.25 -6.50
N VAL A 106 -0.40 11.93 -6.52
CA VAL A 106 -1.14 11.04 -7.44
C VAL A 106 -2.63 10.98 -7.08
N MET A 107 -2.96 10.89 -5.79
CA MET A 107 -4.36 10.85 -5.34
C MET A 107 -5.08 12.19 -5.60
N GLU A 108 -4.40 13.33 -5.49
CA GLU A 108 -4.94 14.65 -5.88
C GLU A 108 -5.31 14.68 -7.37
N LEU A 109 -4.47 14.14 -8.25
CA LEU A 109 -4.76 14.03 -9.68
C LEU A 109 -5.99 13.13 -9.95
N LEU A 110 -6.15 12.04 -9.20
CA LEU A 110 -7.32 11.18 -9.30
C LEU A 110 -8.60 11.86 -8.82
N HIS A 111 -8.55 12.57 -7.69
CA HIS A 111 -9.68 13.33 -7.15
C HIS A 111 -10.10 14.49 -8.07
N ALA A 112 -9.19 15.03 -8.88
CA ALA A 112 -9.54 16.00 -9.93
C ALA A 112 -10.38 15.40 -11.06
N LEU A 113 -10.35 14.07 -11.26
CA LEU A 113 -11.15 13.37 -12.28
C LEU A 113 -12.54 12.99 -11.78
N SER A 114 -12.70 12.69 -10.49
CA SER A 114 -13.96 12.19 -9.95
C SER A 114 -14.03 12.35 -8.43
N PRO A 115 -15.21 12.60 -7.87
CA PRO A 115 -15.41 12.54 -6.41
C PRO A 115 -15.34 11.10 -5.86
N LEU A 116 -15.52 10.08 -6.72
CA LEU A 116 -15.46 8.67 -6.33
C LEU A 116 -14.10 8.08 -6.70
N VAL A 117 -13.14 8.21 -5.79
CA VAL A 117 -11.82 7.59 -5.83
C VAL A 117 -11.71 6.63 -4.64
N GLU A 118 -11.37 5.38 -4.89
CA GLU A 118 -11.15 4.33 -3.88
C GLU A 118 -9.68 3.95 -3.85
N PRO A 119 -8.87 4.52 -2.94
CA PRO A 119 -7.49 4.10 -2.73
C PRO A 119 -7.43 2.66 -2.18
N LEU A 120 -6.57 1.83 -2.75
CA LEU A 120 -6.31 0.46 -2.27
C LEU A 120 -4.99 0.38 -1.51
N SER A 121 -4.01 1.19 -1.93
CA SER A 121 -2.68 1.30 -1.34
C SER A 121 -2.10 2.70 -1.64
N LEU A 122 -0.80 2.90 -1.38
CA LEU A 122 -0.10 4.14 -1.75
C LEU A 122 0.06 4.32 -3.27
N ASP A 123 -0.08 3.26 -4.04
CA ASP A 123 0.26 3.20 -5.46
C ASP A 123 -0.87 2.74 -6.38
N GLU A 124 -2.00 2.34 -5.83
CA GLU A 124 -3.14 1.91 -6.65
C GLU A 124 -4.48 2.44 -6.13
N ALA A 125 -5.37 2.76 -7.06
CA ALA A 125 -6.73 3.21 -6.77
C ALA A 125 -7.70 2.89 -7.90
N PHE A 126 -8.98 2.75 -7.56
CA PHE A 126 -10.07 2.81 -8.52
C PHE A 126 -10.67 4.21 -8.59
N VAL A 127 -11.15 4.58 -9.78
CA VAL A 127 -11.85 5.84 -10.03
C VAL A 127 -13.12 5.54 -10.83
N ASP A 128 -14.23 6.13 -10.44
CA ASP A 128 -15.47 6.12 -11.19
C ASP A 128 -15.54 7.36 -12.08
N LEU A 129 -15.20 7.21 -13.35
CA LEU A 129 -15.16 8.32 -14.31
C LEU A 129 -16.55 8.87 -14.66
N GLU A 130 -17.59 8.03 -14.58
CA GLU A 130 -18.97 8.45 -14.82
C GLU A 130 -19.45 9.42 -13.72
N ALA A 131 -19.10 9.15 -12.47
CA ALA A 131 -19.37 10.07 -11.35
C ALA A 131 -18.60 11.40 -11.47
N GLY A 132 -17.49 11.41 -12.23
CA GLY A 132 -16.73 12.62 -12.58
C GLY A 132 -17.29 13.36 -13.82
N GLY A 133 -18.39 12.87 -14.42
CA GLY A 133 -18.99 13.49 -15.60
C GLY A 133 -18.23 13.24 -16.90
N VAL A 134 -17.31 12.26 -16.92
CA VAL A 134 -16.61 11.88 -18.16
C VAL A 134 -17.59 11.17 -19.10
N PRO A 135 -17.67 11.58 -20.37
CA PRO A 135 -18.51 10.91 -21.36
C PRO A 135 -18.18 9.40 -21.47
N ALA A 136 -19.22 8.58 -21.63
CA ALA A 136 -19.11 7.12 -21.58
C ALA A 136 -18.48 6.48 -22.83
N GLU A 137 -18.26 7.29 -23.89
CA GLU A 137 -17.63 6.81 -25.12
C GLU A 137 -16.19 6.36 -24.85
N THR A 138 -15.83 5.18 -25.33
CA THR A 138 -14.48 4.59 -25.14
C THR A 138 -13.35 5.54 -25.52
N ALA A 139 -13.53 6.35 -26.57
CA ALA A 139 -12.52 7.32 -27.01
C ALA A 139 -12.30 8.43 -25.96
N ALA A 140 -13.37 8.95 -25.35
CA ALA A 140 -13.29 9.96 -24.29
C ALA A 140 -12.64 9.40 -23.02
N VAL A 141 -13.08 8.23 -22.58
CA VAL A 141 -12.52 7.53 -21.41
C VAL A 141 -11.04 7.22 -21.60
N ARG A 142 -10.64 6.74 -22.79
CA ARG A 142 -9.22 6.52 -23.16
C ARG A 142 -8.41 7.82 -23.09
N ALA A 143 -8.94 8.92 -23.64
CA ALA A 143 -8.26 10.21 -23.64
C ALA A 143 -7.98 10.71 -22.22
N VAL A 144 -8.93 10.55 -21.29
CA VAL A 144 -8.76 10.87 -19.87
C VAL A 144 -7.66 10.02 -19.24
N GLY A 145 -7.64 8.70 -19.47
CA GLY A 145 -6.62 7.83 -18.94
C GLY A 145 -5.20 8.16 -19.46
N GLU A 146 -5.07 8.50 -20.76
CA GLU A 146 -3.79 8.94 -21.33
C GLU A 146 -3.36 10.31 -20.79
N GLN A 147 -4.30 11.23 -20.55
CA GLN A 147 -3.97 12.52 -19.93
C GLN A 147 -3.48 12.30 -18.49
N LEU A 148 -4.19 11.52 -17.69
CA LEU A 148 -3.77 11.17 -16.32
C LEU A 148 -2.35 10.62 -16.27
N ARG A 149 -1.98 9.70 -17.16
CA ARG A 149 -0.61 9.16 -17.23
C ARG A 149 0.45 10.24 -17.51
N ARG A 150 0.12 11.20 -18.41
CA ARG A 150 1.00 12.36 -18.67
C ARG A 150 1.13 13.26 -17.45
N ASP A 151 0.03 13.54 -16.77
CA ASP A 151 -0.01 14.41 -15.60
C ASP A 151 0.77 13.80 -14.43
N ILE A 152 0.59 12.50 -14.16
CA ILE A 152 1.39 11.76 -13.18
C ILE A 152 2.88 11.89 -13.50
N ARG A 153 3.28 11.63 -14.74
CA ARG A 153 4.69 11.74 -15.14
C ARG A 153 5.23 13.15 -14.99
N SER A 154 4.44 14.17 -15.33
CA SER A 154 4.84 15.58 -15.19
C SER A 154 4.99 15.98 -13.73
N ALA A 155 4.03 15.58 -12.87
CA ALA A 155 4.00 15.97 -11.46
C ALA A 155 4.98 15.20 -10.57
N THR A 156 5.28 13.94 -10.89
CA THR A 156 6.08 13.06 -10.04
C THR A 156 7.38 12.56 -10.66
N GLY A 157 7.53 12.64 -11.98
CA GLY A 157 8.62 12.01 -12.73
C GLY A 157 8.47 10.50 -12.88
N LEU A 158 7.43 9.88 -12.28
CA LEU A 158 7.16 8.44 -12.31
C LEU A 158 6.12 8.08 -13.36
N THR A 159 5.98 6.79 -13.64
CA THR A 159 4.96 6.26 -14.55
C THR A 159 3.93 5.43 -13.80
N GLY A 160 2.72 5.39 -14.33
CA GLY A 160 1.66 4.50 -13.90
C GLY A 160 0.99 3.84 -15.09
N SER A 161 0.43 2.67 -14.87
CA SER A 161 -0.34 1.89 -15.83
C SER A 161 -1.82 1.96 -15.52
N VAL A 162 -2.63 2.20 -16.55
CA VAL A 162 -4.07 2.44 -16.44
C VAL A 162 -4.86 1.32 -17.10
N GLY A 163 -5.84 0.81 -16.39
CA GLY A 163 -6.86 -0.10 -16.92
C GLY A 163 -8.23 0.55 -16.89
N LEU A 164 -8.99 0.38 -17.95
CA LEU A 164 -10.34 0.92 -18.13
C LEU A 164 -11.28 -0.22 -18.49
N ALA A 165 -12.41 -0.34 -17.78
CA ALA A 165 -13.38 -1.40 -18.01
C ALA A 165 -14.75 -1.05 -17.41
N GLY A 166 -15.75 -1.91 -17.65
CA GLY A 166 -17.09 -1.78 -17.04
C GLY A 166 -17.20 -2.26 -15.58
N ALA A 167 -16.12 -2.84 -15.01
CA ALA A 167 -16.11 -3.36 -13.64
C ALA A 167 -14.71 -3.24 -13.01
N LYS A 168 -14.64 -3.18 -11.68
CA LYS A 168 -13.39 -3.03 -10.92
C LYS A 168 -12.39 -4.14 -11.20
N MET A 169 -12.85 -5.39 -11.18
CA MET A 169 -11.99 -6.55 -11.44
C MET A 169 -11.34 -6.44 -12.84
N LEU A 170 -12.14 -6.12 -13.84
CA LEU A 170 -11.67 -6.01 -15.23
C LEU A 170 -10.68 -4.85 -15.39
N ALA A 171 -10.98 -3.68 -14.80
CA ALA A 171 -10.09 -2.52 -14.81
C ALA A 171 -8.73 -2.84 -14.17
N LYS A 172 -8.72 -3.61 -13.06
CA LYS A 172 -7.48 -4.05 -12.41
C LYS A 172 -6.69 -5.05 -13.27
N ILE A 173 -7.35 -5.97 -13.93
CA ILE A 173 -6.70 -6.90 -14.89
C ILE A 173 -6.12 -6.12 -16.08
N ALA A 174 -6.86 -5.13 -16.59
CA ALA A 174 -6.43 -4.28 -17.68
C ALA A 174 -5.16 -3.48 -17.32
N SER A 175 -5.11 -2.88 -16.12
CA SER A 175 -3.93 -2.13 -15.67
C SER A 175 -2.69 -3.00 -15.50
N GLU A 176 -2.84 -4.24 -15.00
CA GLU A 176 -1.73 -5.19 -14.90
C GLU A 176 -1.23 -5.62 -16.28
N ALA A 177 -2.14 -5.83 -17.25
CA ALA A 177 -1.77 -6.11 -18.64
C ALA A 177 -1.12 -4.91 -19.34
N ALA A 178 -1.39 -3.68 -18.86
CA ALA A 178 -0.82 -2.44 -19.39
C ALA A 178 0.62 -2.17 -18.93
N LYS A 179 1.12 -2.84 -17.90
CA LYS A 179 2.46 -2.59 -17.33
C LYS A 179 3.59 -2.97 -18.27
N PRO A 180 4.68 -2.19 -18.33
CA PRO A 180 4.85 -0.88 -17.72
C PRO A 180 4.35 0.27 -18.59
N ASN A 181 3.94 1.38 -17.97
CA ASN A 181 3.65 2.67 -18.60
C ASN A 181 2.67 2.54 -19.77
N GLY A 182 1.61 1.76 -19.59
CA GLY A 182 0.61 1.49 -20.62
C GLY A 182 -0.80 1.90 -20.21
N LEU A 183 -1.71 1.76 -21.17
CA LEU A 183 -3.13 1.89 -20.98
C LEU A 183 -3.86 0.81 -21.77
N VAL A 184 -4.71 0.05 -21.11
CA VAL A 184 -5.56 -0.97 -21.72
C VAL A 184 -7.03 -0.68 -21.41
N VAL A 185 -7.87 -0.75 -22.43
CA VAL A 185 -9.32 -0.69 -22.29
C VAL A 185 -9.89 -2.06 -22.61
N ILE A 186 -10.71 -2.60 -21.73
CA ILE A 186 -11.52 -3.79 -21.98
C ILE A 186 -12.90 -3.30 -22.45
N GLU A 187 -13.18 -3.52 -23.72
CA GLU A 187 -14.46 -3.14 -24.32
C GLU A 187 -15.58 -4.04 -23.79
N PRO A 188 -16.75 -3.48 -23.47
CA PRO A 188 -17.90 -4.26 -23.06
C PRO A 188 -18.27 -5.35 -24.07
N GLY A 189 -18.52 -6.56 -23.57
CA GLY A 189 -18.83 -7.73 -24.41
C GLY A 189 -17.63 -8.55 -24.86
N THR A 190 -16.38 -8.08 -24.63
CA THR A 190 -15.16 -8.83 -24.97
C THR A 190 -14.53 -9.56 -23.76
N GLU A 191 -15.10 -9.41 -22.58
CA GLU A 191 -14.54 -9.87 -21.30
C GLU A 191 -14.24 -11.38 -21.31
N ARG A 192 -15.17 -12.16 -21.85
CA ARG A 192 -15.04 -13.62 -21.87
C ARG A 192 -13.92 -14.09 -22.81
N GLU A 193 -13.80 -13.47 -23.96
CA GLU A 193 -12.74 -13.78 -24.93
C GLU A 193 -11.38 -13.45 -24.36
N LEU A 194 -11.27 -12.31 -23.65
CA LEU A 194 -10.04 -11.87 -23.02
C LEU A 194 -9.69 -12.73 -21.81
N LEU A 195 -10.64 -12.95 -20.89
CA LEU A 195 -10.39 -13.64 -19.62
C LEU A 195 -10.21 -15.15 -19.80
N GLY A 196 -10.99 -15.76 -20.70
CA GLY A 196 -11.07 -17.21 -20.84
C GLY A 196 -9.73 -17.93 -20.87
N PRO A 197 -8.78 -17.55 -21.73
CA PRO A 197 -7.47 -18.20 -21.84
C PRO A 197 -6.51 -17.86 -20.69
N MET A 198 -6.80 -16.87 -19.84
CA MET A 198 -5.95 -16.48 -18.74
C MET A 198 -5.92 -17.55 -17.65
N THR A 199 -4.79 -17.65 -16.94
CA THR A 199 -4.68 -18.55 -15.80
C THR A 199 -5.62 -18.10 -14.68
N VAL A 200 -6.16 -19.04 -13.91
CA VAL A 200 -7.05 -18.73 -12.77
C VAL A 200 -6.43 -17.78 -11.75
N ARG A 201 -5.10 -17.69 -11.68
CA ARG A 201 -4.39 -16.74 -10.79
C ARG A 201 -4.58 -15.27 -11.17
N THR A 202 -5.09 -15.00 -12.35
CA THR A 202 -5.45 -13.63 -12.78
C THR A 202 -6.65 -13.10 -12.00
N LEU A 203 -7.54 -13.99 -11.54
CA LEU A 203 -8.70 -13.60 -10.76
C LEU A 203 -8.30 -13.15 -9.34
N PRO A 204 -8.81 -12.00 -8.87
CA PRO A 204 -8.58 -11.54 -7.50
C PRO A 204 -8.95 -12.59 -6.45
N GLY A 205 -8.13 -12.73 -5.42
CA GLY A 205 -8.35 -13.72 -4.36
C GLY A 205 -7.81 -15.12 -4.65
N VAL A 206 -7.31 -15.38 -5.86
CA VAL A 206 -6.67 -16.66 -6.21
C VAL A 206 -5.17 -16.59 -5.94
N GLY A 207 -4.81 -16.85 -4.68
CA GLY A 207 -3.43 -17.02 -4.25
C GLY A 207 -2.87 -18.42 -4.60
N PRO A 208 -1.58 -18.69 -4.25
CA PRO A 208 -0.94 -20.00 -4.53
C PRO A 208 -1.72 -21.21 -3.98
N ALA A 209 -2.26 -21.11 -2.76
CA ALA A 209 -3.02 -22.20 -2.14
C ALA A 209 -4.33 -22.49 -2.90
N THR A 210 -5.10 -21.46 -3.24
CA THR A 210 -6.34 -21.59 -4.03
C THR A 210 -6.04 -22.13 -5.41
N ALA A 211 -5.00 -21.60 -6.08
CA ALA A 211 -4.58 -22.08 -7.40
C ALA A 211 -4.18 -23.56 -7.37
N GLU A 212 -3.49 -24.02 -6.32
CA GLU A 212 -3.12 -25.43 -6.17
C GLU A 212 -4.36 -26.31 -5.92
N THR A 213 -5.34 -25.86 -5.13
CA THR A 213 -6.59 -26.57 -4.94
C THR A 213 -7.35 -26.77 -6.26
N LEU A 214 -7.46 -25.69 -7.05
CA LEU A 214 -8.11 -25.73 -8.37
C LEU A 214 -7.33 -26.60 -9.36
N ARG A 215 -6.00 -26.51 -9.39
CA ARG A 215 -5.14 -27.34 -10.23
C ARG A 215 -5.33 -28.83 -9.96
N ARG A 216 -5.47 -29.25 -8.70
CA ARG A 216 -5.77 -30.64 -8.32
C ARG A 216 -7.13 -31.10 -8.81
N ALA A 217 -8.07 -30.18 -9.00
CA ALA A 217 -9.38 -30.46 -9.60
C ALA A 217 -9.39 -30.36 -11.13
N GLY A 218 -8.22 -30.14 -11.77
CA GLY A 218 -8.10 -30.00 -13.22
C GLY A 218 -8.50 -28.62 -13.77
N ILE A 219 -8.62 -27.61 -12.89
CA ILE A 219 -9.03 -26.24 -13.25
C ILE A 219 -7.79 -25.35 -13.30
N HIS A 220 -7.42 -24.85 -14.49
CA HIS A 220 -6.20 -24.09 -14.75
C HIS A 220 -6.47 -22.67 -15.26
N THR A 221 -7.56 -22.51 -16.04
CA THR A 221 -7.93 -21.27 -16.71
C THR A 221 -9.20 -20.67 -16.16
N VAL A 222 -9.45 -19.40 -16.50
CA VAL A 222 -10.69 -18.70 -16.16
C VAL A 222 -11.88 -19.37 -16.85
N ALA A 223 -11.74 -19.80 -18.11
CA ALA A 223 -12.80 -20.51 -18.82
C ALA A 223 -13.19 -21.82 -18.11
N GLU A 224 -12.20 -22.67 -17.77
CA GLU A 224 -12.44 -23.90 -17.01
C GLU A 224 -13.07 -23.64 -15.64
N THR A 225 -12.72 -22.50 -14.99
CA THR A 225 -13.35 -22.09 -13.72
C THR A 225 -14.83 -21.74 -13.89
N ALA A 226 -15.17 -21.04 -14.98
CA ALA A 226 -16.58 -20.75 -15.30
C ALA A 226 -17.37 -22.00 -15.67
N GLU A 227 -16.75 -22.96 -16.36
CA GLU A 227 -17.35 -24.23 -16.80
C GLU A 227 -17.55 -25.23 -15.65
N ALA A 228 -16.69 -25.22 -14.63
CA ALA A 228 -16.80 -26.09 -13.47
C ALA A 228 -18.09 -25.87 -12.68
N GLY A 229 -18.70 -24.70 -12.82
CA GLY A 229 -19.94 -24.35 -12.15
C GLY A 229 -19.79 -23.98 -10.67
N GLU A 230 -20.77 -23.24 -10.17
CA GLU A 230 -20.75 -22.72 -8.80
C GLU A 230 -20.69 -23.84 -7.74
N ALA A 231 -21.48 -24.89 -7.91
CA ALA A 231 -21.58 -25.97 -6.92
C ALA A 231 -20.22 -26.65 -6.68
N GLU A 232 -19.46 -26.91 -7.74
CA GLU A 232 -18.13 -27.51 -7.65
C GLU A 232 -17.12 -26.56 -6.98
N LEU A 233 -17.11 -25.28 -7.35
CA LEU A 233 -16.24 -24.29 -6.73
C LEU A 233 -16.56 -24.08 -5.26
N VAL A 234 -17.86 -24.09 -4.87
CA VAL A 234 -18.28 -24.03 -3.47
C VAL A 234 -17.81 -25.26 -2.70
N ARG A 235 -17.86 -26.44 -3.31
CA ARG A 235 -17.35 -27.69 -2.70
C ARG A 235 -15.84 -27.62 -2.44
N LEU A 236 -15.08 -27.05 -3.36
CA LEU A 236 -13.60 -26.95 -3.30
C LEU A 236 -13.11 -25.84 -2.35
N LEU A 237 -13.77 -24.69 -2.32
CA LEU A 237 -13.27 -23.46 -1.73
C LEU A 237 -14.14 -22.90 -0.60
N GLY A 238 -15.29 -23.50 -0.35
CA GLY A 238 -16.30 -23.00 0.57
C GLY A 238 -17.26 -21.99 -0.06
N LYS A 239 -18.40 -21.76 0.60
CA LYS A 239 -19.57 -21.06 0.04
C LYS A 239 -19.22 -19.65 -0.50
N ALA A 240 -18.64 -18.78 0.33
CA ALA A 240 -18.39 -17.40 -0.07
C ALA A 240 -17.32 -17.28 -1.15
N HIS A 241 -16.22 -18.04 -1.01
CA HIS A 241 -15.11 -17.96 -1.96
C HIS A 241 -15.45 -18.63 -3.29
N GLY A 242 -16.09 -19.80 -3.25
CA GLY A 242 -16.47 -20.55 -4.46
C GLY A 242 -17.49 -19.81 -5.31
N ALA A 243 -18.56 -19.28 -4.68
CA ALA A 243 -19.58 -18.50 -5.39
C ALA A 243 -19.00 -17.21 -5.98
N GLY A 244 -18.18 -16.47 -5.20
CA GLY A 244 -17.52 -15.27 -5.67
C GLY A 244 -16.54 -15.53 -6.83
N LEU A 245 -15.79 -16.62 -6.78
CA LEU A 245 -14.86 -17.00 -7.85
C LEU A 245 -15.61 -17.39 -9.13
N HIS A 246 -16.75 -18.10 -9.01
CA HIS A 246 -17.59 -18.44 -10.17
C HIS A 246 -18.13 -17.18 -10.85
N ALA A 247 -18.65 -16.21 -10.06
CA ALA A 247 -19.12 -14.95 -10.60
C ALA A 247 -18.00 -14.20 -11.33
N MET A 248 -16.83 -14.07 -10.69
CA MET A 248 -15.65 -13.41 -11.29
C MET A 248 -15.18 -14.10 -12.57
N ALA A 249 -15.17 -15.43 -12.62
CA ALA A 249 -14.77 -16.18 -13.83
C ALA A 249 -15.72 -15.92 -15.02
N ARG A 250 -16.94 -15.49 -14.74
CA ARG A 250 -17.92 -15.07 -15.74
C ARG A 250 -17.85 -13.58 -16.09
N GLY A 251 -16.89 -12.85 -15.52
CA GLY A 251 -16.75 -11.41 -15.71
C GLY A 251 -17.70 -10.57 -14.84
N GLN A 252 -18.38 -11.17 -13.87
CA GLN A 252 -19.34 -10.48 -13.02
C GLN A 252 -18.64 -9.86 -11.80
N ASP A 253 -18.76 -8.54 -11.64
CA ASP A 253 -18.27 -7.79 -10.48
C ASP A 253 -19.09 -6.50 -10.34
N ASP A 254 -20.06 -6.52 -9.45
CA ASP A 254 -21.02 -5.45 -9.16
C ASP A 254 -20.57 -4.46 -8.09
N ARG A 255 -19.34 -4.63 -7.57
CA ARG A 255 -18.82 -3.81 -6.48
C ARG A 255 -18.64 -2.37 -6.95
N PRO A 256 -19.33 -1.38 -6.32
CA PRO A 256 -19.13 0.02 -6.65
C PRO A 256 -17.74 0.52 -6.23
N VAL A 257 -17.32 1.63 -6.82
CA VAL A 257 -16.19 2.43 -6.31
C VAL A 257 -16.68 3.18 -5.08
N VAL A 258 -15.96 3.04 -3.97
CA VAL A 258 -16.33 3.63 -2.66
C VAL A 258 -15.24 4.61 -2.25
N ALA A 259 -15.58 5.90 -2.18
CA ALA A 259 -14.61 6.98 -1.93
C ALA A 259 -13.89 6.86 -0.59
N GLU A 260 -14.57 6.41 0.44
CA GLU A 260 -13.99 6.25 1.77
C GLU A 260 -14.31 4.86 2.32
N ARG A 261 -13.25 4.17 2.73
CA ARG A 261 -13.39 2.97 3.54
C ARG A 261 -12.80 3.26 4.91
N ASP A 262 -13.68 3.30 5.91
CA ASP A 262 -13.19 3.33 7.28
C ASP A 262 -12.24 2.17 7.54
N ALA A 263 -11.10 2.48 8.18
CA ALA A 263 -10.21 1.46 8.66
C ALA A 263 -10.98 0.53 9.61
N LYS A 264 -10.92 -0.78 9.39
CA LYS A 264 -11.59 -1.76 10.24
C LYS A 264 -10.78 -2.13 11.48
N SER A 265 -9.46 -1.93 11.42
CA SER A 265 -8.53 -2.24 12.49
C SER A 265 -7.24 -1.44 12.35
N ILE A 266 -6.55 -1.25 13.46
CA ILE A 266 -5.20 -0.73 13.53
C ILE A 266 -4.34 -1.80 14.20
N SER A 267 -3.17 -2.12 13.61
CA SER A 267 -2.30 -3.16 14.15
C SER A 267 -0.81 -2.84 13.96
N VAL A 268 0.02 -3.46 14.79
CA VAL A 268 1.48 -3.43 14.70
C VAL A 268 1.99 -4.87 14.77
N GLU A 269 2.89 -5.23 13.87
CA GLU A 269 3.50 -6.55 13.81
C GLU A 269 5.02 -6.42 13.66
N ASP A 270 5.78 -7.26 14.38
CA ASP A 270 7.23 -7.38 14.23
C ASP A 270 7.61 -8.83 13.93
N THR A 271 8.48 -9.02 12.95
CA THR A 271 9.15 -10.29 12.67
C THR A 271 10.55 -10.25 13.26
N PHE A 272 10.88 -11.18 14.15
CA PHE A 272 12.17 -11.24 14.83
C PHE A 272 13.23 -11.92 13.95
N GLU A 273 14.47 -11.48 14.02
CA GLU A 273 15.57 -12.10 13.26
C GLU A 273 15.87 -13.52 13.74
N VAL A 274 15.70 -13.77 15.04
CA VAL A 274 15.81 -15.09 15.70
C VAL A 274 14.50 -15.36 16.41
N ASP A 275 14.02 -16.61 16.37
CA ASP A 275 12.79 -17.00 17.05
C ASP A 275 12.91 -16.80 18.56
N LEU A 276 11.86 -16.22 19.15
CA LEU A 276 11.79 -15.99 20.59
C LEU A 276 11.30 -17.27 21.27
N THR A 277 12.09 -17.82 22.20
CA THR A 277 11.75 -18.99 23.01
C THR A 277 11.54 -18.65 24.49
N ASP A 278 12.08 -17.51 24.92
CA ASP A 278 11.91 -17.01 26.28
C ASP A 278 10.55 -16.33 26.45
N ARG A 279 9.72 -16.87 27.33
CA ARG A 279 8.37 -16.37 27.62
C ARG A 279 8.36 -14.94 28.18
N THR A 280 9.36 -14.59 28.98
CA THR A 280 9.49 -13.24 29.55
C THR A 280 9.75 -12.22 28.43
N ARG A 281 10.64 -12.57 27.51
CA ARG A 281 10.93 -11.74 26.34
C ARG A 281 9.73 -11.64 25.39
N VAL A 282 9.03 -12.74 25.13
CA VAL A 282 7.78 -12.72 24.33
C VAL A 282 6.77 -11.77 24.94
N ARG A 283 6.56 -11.83 26.27
CA ARG A 283 5.66 -10.91 27.00
C ARG A 283 6.10 -9.44 26.88
N SER A 284 7.39 -9.15 27.06
CA SER A 284 7.92 -7.79 26.90
C SER A 284 7.70 -7.25 25.49
N GLU A 285 7.89 -8.07 24.46
CA GLU A 285 7.63 -7.65 23.07
C GLU A 285 6.14 -7.41 22.79
N VAL A 286 5.23 -8.20 23.38
CA VAL A 286 3.78 -7.97 23.27
C VAL A 286 3.39 -6.63 23.91
N LEU A 287 3.94 -6.30 25.08
CA LEU A 287 3.70 -5.01 25.74
C LEU A 287 4.19 -3.85 24.88
N ARG A 288 5.40 -3.94 24.32
CA ARG A 288 5.97 -2.93 23.41
C ARG A 288 5.13 -2.76 22.13
N LEU A 289 4.60 -3.85 21.58
CA LEU A 289 3.68 -3.80 20.43
C LEU A 289 2.33 -3.19 20.77
N ALA A 290 1.80 -3.47 21.98
CA ALA A 290 0.57 -2.86 22.47
C ALA A 290 0.73 -1.32 22.57
N ASP A 291 1.83 -0.84 23.12
CA ASP A 291 2.11 0.60 23.21
C ASP A 291 2.18 1.27 21.84
N ARG A 292 2.89 0.66 20.89
CA ARG A 292 2.96 1.15 19.51
C ARG A 292 1.59 1.12 18.81
N CYS A 293 0.76 0.13 19.12
CA CYS A 293 -0.61 0.03 18.59
C CYS A 293 -1.46 1.18 19.13
N VAL A 294 -1.39 1.46 20.45
CA VAL A 294 -2.08 2.60 21.08
C VAL A 294 -1.61 3.92 20.49
N GLN A 295 -0.31 4.12 20.31
CA GLN A 295 0.21 5.33 19.66
C GLN A 295 -0.38 5.54 18.26
N ARG A 296 -0.49 4.47 17.45
CA ARG A 296 -1.15 4.54 16.13
C ARG A 296 -2.65 4.82 16.24
N LEU A 297 -3.31 4.22 17.22
CA LEU A 297 -4.73 4.40 17.47
C LEU A 297 -5.03 5.89 17.79
N ARG A 298 -4.24 6.48 18.71
CA ARG A 298 -4.33 7.89 19.09
C ARG A 298 -3.98 8.85 17.95
N ALA A 299 -2.92 8.54 17.19
CA ALA A 299 -2.53 9.33 16.02
C ALA A 299 -3.61 9.34 14.92
N ALA A 300 -4.43 8.28 14.83
CA ALA A 300 -5.58 8.21 13.93
C ALA A 300 -6.86 8.82 14.50
N GLY A 301 -6.85 9.37 15.74
CA GLY A 301 -8.04 9.88 16.41
C GLY A 301 -9.09 8.80 16.67
N ARG A 302 -8.68 7.56 16.92
CA ARG A 302 -9.59 6.42 17.05
C ARG A 302 -9.45 5.72 18.40
N SER A 303 -10.54 5.15 18.88
CA SER A 303 -10.59 4.15 19.94
C SER A 303 -11.04 2.79 19.35
N GLY A 304 -10.92 1.70 20.09
CA GLY A 304 -11.38 0.42 19.58
C GLY A 304 -11.79 -0.58 20.67
N ARG A 305 -12.62 -1.53 20.27
CA ARG A 305 -13.31 -2.42 21.23
C ARG A 305 -12.71 -3.82 21.29
N THR A 306 -12.11 -4.33 20.23
CA THR A 306 -11.61 -5.70 20.19
C THR A 306 -10.10 -5.73 20.06
N VAL A 307 -9.44 -6.21 21.11
CA VAL A 307 -7.99 -6.41 21.11
C VAL A 307 -7.67 -7.76 20.48
N VAL A 308 -6.68 -7.81 19.64
CA VAL A 308 -6.27 -8.99 18.87
C VAL A 308 -4.77 -9.20 19.03
N ILE A 309 -4.35 -10.41 19.32
CA ILE A 309 -2.95 -10.80 19.15
C ILE A 309 -2.80 -11.78 18.00
N LYS A 310 -1.66 -11.70 17.34
CA LYS A 310 -1.24 -12.61 16.28
C LYS A 310 0.12 -13.18 16.63
N VAL A 311 0.22 -14.49 16.65
CA VAL A 311 1.46 -15.22 16.90
C VAL A 311 1.75 -16.11 15.72
N ARG A 312 2.91 -15.95 15.08
CA ARG A 312 3.39 -16.86 14.06
C ARG A 312 4.59 -17.62 14.58
N ASN A 313 4.51 -18.93 14.52
CA ASN A 313 5.56 -19.84 14.95
C ASN A 313 6.67 -20.01 13.88
N TYR A 314 7.74 -20.70 14.24
CA TYR A 314 8.88 -21.00 13.37
C TYR A 314 8.47 -21.76 12.09
N ASP A 315 7.45 -22.63 12.18
CA ASP A 315 6.89 -23.44 11.09
C ASP A 315 5.90 -22.67 10.21
N PHE A 316 5.76 -21.37 10.43
CA PHE A 316 4.82 -20.46 9.77
C PHE A 316 3.35 -20.68 10.14
N SER A 317 3.00 -21.61 11.02
CA SER A 317 1.67 -21.67 11.60
C SER A 317 1.34 -20.34 12.28
N THR A 318 0.11 -19.86 12.08
CA THR A 318 -0.31 -18.56 12.63
C THR A 318 -1.54 -18.77 13.51
N LEU A 319 -1.44 -18.27 14.73
CA LEU A 319 -2.54 -18.23 15.69
C LEU A 319 -2.99 -16.78 15.87
N THR A 320 -4.28 -16.59 15.90
CA THR A 320 -4.91 -15.30 16.22
C THR A 320 -5.87 -15.52 17.38
N ARG A 321 -5.81 -14.65 18.38
CA ARG A 321 -6.73 -14.63 19.53
C ARG A 321 -7.27 -13.22 19.69
N SER A 322 -8.50 -13.10 20.12
CA SER A 322 -9.14 -11.80 20.31
C SER A 322 -10.00 -11.79 21.57
N GLU A 323 -10.07 -10.62 22.17
CA GLU A 323 -10.95 -10.31 23.31
C GLU A 323 -11.72 -9.03 22.99
N THR A 324 -13.03 -9.08 23.15
CA THR A 324 -13.88 -7.89 22.95
C THR A 324 -14.20 -7.28 24.32
N LEU A 325 -13.75 -6.05 24.50
CA LEU A 325 -13.93 -5.25 25.70
C LEU A 325 -15.38 -4.76 25.84
N ARG A 326 -15.72 -4.24 27.01
CA ARG A 326 -17.07 -3.70 27.26
C ARG A 326 -17.38 -2.46 26.41
N GLY A 327 -16.40 -1.61 26.20
CA GLY A 327 -16.48 -0.39 25.38
C GLY A 327 -15.23 -0.17 24.55
N PRO A 328 -15.28 0.74 23.56
CA PRO A 328 -14.08 1.21 22.85
C PRO A 328 -13.14 1.95 23.81
N THR A 329 -11.83 1.74 23.66
CA THR A 329 -10.80 2.39 24.47
C THR A 329 -9.54 2.65 23.66
N ASP A 330 -8.75 3.62 24.06
CA ASP A 330 -7.37 3.87 23.64
C ASP A 330 -6.41 3.90 24.86
N ASP A 331 -6.91 3.43 26.01
CA ASP A 331 -6.11 3.30 27.24
C ASP A 331 -5.03 2.23 27.07
N PRO A 332 -3.73 2.61 27.21
CA PRO A 332 -2.62 1.67 27.06
C PRO A 332 -2.64 0.58 28.13
N ALA A 333 -3.09 0.85 29.35
CA ALA A 333 -3.13 -0.13 30.44
C ALA A 333 -4.13 -1.24 30.11
N VAL A 334 -5.33 -0.88 29.66
CA VAL A 334 -6.38 -1.82 29.28
C VAL A 334 -5.97 -2.69 28.09
N ILE A 335 -5.36 -2.08 27.04
CA ILE A 335 -4.93 -2.80 25.84
C ILE A 335 -3.74 -3.72 26.16
N ARG A 336 -2.76 -3.28 26.97
CA ARG A 336 -1.64 -4.12 27.42
C ARG A 336 -2.14 -5.34 28.20
N GLU A 337 -3.03 -5.12 29.16
CA GLU A 337 -3.58 -6.20 30.00
C GLU A 337 -4.35 -7.23 29.17
N ALA A 338 -5.21 -6.78 28.25
CA ALA A 338 -5.91 -7.68 27.33
C ALA A 338 -4.97 -8.46 26.41
N ALA A 339 -3.94 -7.80 25.86
CA ALA A 339 -2.94 -8.45 25.03
C ALA A 339 -2.14 -9.53 25.80
N VAL A 340 -1.79 -9.27 27.06
CA VAL A 340 -1.10 -10.25 27.93
C VAL A 340 -2.02 -11.42 28.26
N ARG A 341 -3.29 -11.18 28.65
CA ARG A 341 -4.26 -12.27 28.90
C ARG A 341 -4.41 -13.17 27.67
N LEU A 342 -4.51 -12.58 26.49
CA LEU A 342 -4.59 -13.33 25.24
C LEU A 342 -3.32 -14.15 24.97
N LEU A 343 -2.14 -13.59 25.26
CA LEU A 343 -0.86 -14.29 25.10
C LEU A 343 -0.80 -15.54 26.01
N GLU A 344 -1.34 -15.48 27.21
CA GLU A 344 -1.35 -16.59 28.14
C GLU A 344 -2.14 -17.82 27.63
N THR A 345 -3.05 -17.60 26.66
CA THR A 345 -3.82 -18.68 26.01
C THR A 345 -3.08 -19.33 24.84
N VAL A 346 -1.87 -18.87 24.50
CA VAL A 346 -1.10 -19.34 23.35
C VAL A 346 0.18 -20.05 23.82
N ASP A 347 0.42 -21.23 23.27
CA ASP A 347 1.70 -21.90 23.44
C ASP A 347 2.78 -21.23 22.60
N THR A 348 3.81 -20.72 23.27
CA THR A 348 4.96 -20.04 22.66
C THR A 348 6.26 -20.82 22.77
N THR A 349 6.23 -22.06 23.29
CA THR A 349 7.42 -22.89 23.57
C THR A 349 8.14 -23.35 22.31
N GLY A 350 7.43 -23.49 21.19
CA GLY A 350 7.99 -23.91 19.91
C GLY A 350 8.83 -22.84 19.17
N GLY A 351 8.92 -21.63 19.74
CA GLY A 351 9.64 -20.51 19.12
C GLY A 351 8.73 -19.60 18.28
N VAL A 352 8.72 -18.33 18.65
CA VAL A 352 7.88 -17.29 18.05
C VAL A 352 8.66 -16.49 17.02
N ARG A 353 8.25 -16.57 15.78
CA ARG A 353 8.84 -15.86 14.63
C ARG A 353 8.31 -14.43 14.48
N LEU A 354 7.01 -14.22 14.72
CA LEU A 354 6.33 -12.94 14.58
C LEU A 354 5.31 -12.76 15.69
N LEU A 355 5.24 -11.56 16.23
CA LEU A 355 4.20 -11.11 17.12
C LEU A 355 3.48 -9.90 16.51
N GLY A 356 2.18 -9.82 16.75
CA GLY A 356 1.35 -8.68 16.40
C GLY A 356 0.32 -8.37 17.47
N VAL A 357 0.07 -7.08 17.68
CA VAL A 357 -1.05 -6.57 18.47
C VAL A 357 -1.88 -5.65 17.59
N GLY A 358 -3.19 -5.82 17.63
CA GLY A 358 -4.13 -5.03 16.86
C GLY A 358 -5.39 -4.72 17.65
N VAL A 359 -6.07 -3.67 17.22
CA VAL A 359 -7.35 -3.24 17.76
C VAL A 359 -8.34 -3.10 16.61
N SER A 360 -9.51 -3.69 16.74
CA SER A 360 -10.62 -3.63 15.77
C SER A 360 -11.92 -3.20 16.45
N GLY A 361 -13.00 -3.08 15.65
CA GLY A 361 -14.22 -2.45 16.14
C GLY A 361 -13.95 -1.00 16.51
N LEU A 362 -13.32 -0.29 15.54
CA LEU A 362 -12.92 1.10 15.72
C LEU A 362 -14.16 2.00 15.84
N ALA A 363 -14.04 3.02 16.70
CA ALA A 363 -14.99 4.09 16.86
C ALA A 363 -14.21 5.42 16.82
N ASP A 364 -14.88 6.48 16.37
CA ASP A 364 -14.39 7.83 16.60
C ASP A 364 -14.26 8.07 18.10
N PHE A 365 -13.43 9.01 18.52
CA PHE A 365 -13.35 9.38 19.92
C PHE A 365 -14.78 9.62 20.42
N THR A 366 -15.35 8.62 21.08
CA THR A 366 -16.50 8.86 21.91
C THR A 366 -16.01 9.77 23.02
N GLN A 367 -16.68 10.90 23.18
CA GLN A 367 -16.55 11.79 24.32
C GLN A 367 -16.31 10.91 25.54
N GLU A 368 -15.11 11.00 26.13
CA GLU A 368 -14.72 10.18 27.28
C GLU A 368 -15.87 10.20 28.27
N ASP A 369 -16.21 9.05 28.80
CA ASP A 369 -17.17 8.93 29.87
C ASP A 369 -16.71 9.93 30.96
N LEU A 370 -17.50 10.95 31.22
CA LEU A 370 -17.16 12.07 32.14
C LEU A 370 -16.64 11.56 33.50
N PHE A 371 -17.03 10.31 33.84
CA PHE A 371 -16.58 9.60 35.03
C PHE A 371 -15.18 9.00 34.89
N ALA A 372 -14.74 8.62 33.67
CA ALA A 372 -13.38 8.15 33.44
C ALA A 372 -12.39 9.34 33.44
N GLN A 373 -12.77 10.51 32.92
CA GLN A 373 -11.97 11.75 33.05
C GLN A 373 -11.81 12.16 34.52
N LEU A 374 -12.90 12.16 35.30
CA LEU A 374 -12.84 12.46 36.72
C LEU A 374 -12.01 11.44 37.52
N ALA A 375 -11.99 10.15 37.11
CA ALA A 375 -11.15 9.15 37.74
C ALA A 375 -9.67 9.38 37.40
N THR A 376 -9.35 9.67 36.14
CA THR A 376 -7.98 9.96 35.69
C THR A 376 -7.44 11.28 36.26
N GLU A 377 -8.29 12.32 36.40
CA GLU A 377 -7.93 13.57 37.06
C GLU A 377 -7.66 13.35 38.54
N ARG A 378 -8.45 12.51 39.23
CA ARG A 378 -8.20 12.16 40.62
C ARG A 378 -6.91 11.36 40.82
N GLU A 379 -6.67 10.34 39.95
CA GLU A 379 -5.43 9.57 39.99
C GLU A 379 -4.20 10.44 39.68
N ALA A 380 -4.33 11.40 38.75
CA ALA A 380 -3.27 12.39 38.45
C ALA A 380 -3.05 13.37 39.61
N GLU A 381 -4.10 13.77 40.30
CA GLU A 381 -4.05 14.68 41.48
C GLU A 381 -3.49 13.94 42.71
N GLU A 382 -3.85 12.64 42.88
CA GLU A 382 -3.27 11.78 43.92
C GLU A 382 -1.78 11.44 43.62
N ALA A 383 -1.42 11.22 42.36
CA ALA A 383 -0.02 11.02 41.94
C ALA A 383 0.80 12.32 42.10
N ALA A 384 0.24 13.49 41.79
CA ALA A 384 0.90 14.78 41.97
C ALA A 384 1.09 15.10 43.45
N THR A 385 0.12 14.75 44.30
CA THR A 385 0.23 14.92 45.76
C THR A 385 1.23 13.92 46.38
N ALA A 386 1.31 12.70 45.85
CA ALA A 386 2.31 11.72 46.24
C ALA A 386 3.74 12.13 45.80
N ALA A 387 3.90 12.65 44.58
CA ALA A 387 5.17 13.16 44.06
C ALA A 387 5.64 14.39 44.84
N ALA A 388 4.74 15.32 45.21
CA ALA A 388 5.06 16.46 46.05
C ALA A 388 5.45 16.07 47.50
N ALA A 389 4.95 14.93 48.00
CA ALA A 389 5.34 14.36 49.29
C ALA A 389 6.70 13.65 49.23
N GLU A 390 7.08 13.05 48.09
CA GLU A 390 8.41 12.44 47.85
C GLU A 390 9.49 13.50 47.58
N GLU A 391 9.18 14.61 46.90
CA GLU A 391 10.13 15.74 46.75
C GLU A 391 10.48 16.41 48.09
N ALA A 392 9.60 16.33 49.08
CA ALA A 392 9.87 16.83 50.41
C ALA A 392 10.76 15.90 51.26
N ALA A 393 11.03 14.66 50.82
CA ALA A 393 11.74 13.64 51.55
C ALA A 393 13.16 13.31 51.02
N GLY A 394 13.79 14.20 50.27
CA GLY A 394 15.23 14.14 50.02
C GLY A 394 15.70 13.41 48.76
N GLY A 395 16.36 14.19 47.96
CA GLY A 395 16.92 14.02 46.64
C GLY A 395 17.75 12.77 46.40
N THR A 396 17.59 12.31 45.21
CA THR A 396 18.69 12.04 44.26
C THR A 396 18.04 11.79 42.90
N GLU A 397 18.22 12.72 41.99
CA GLU A 397 17.87 12.57 40.59
C GLU A 397 18.64 11.37 40.03
N GLN A 398 17.91 10.31 39.76
CA GLN A 398 18.33 9.35 38.77
C GLN A 398 17.57 9.71 37.47
N HIS A 399 18.11 10.66 36.71
CA HIS A 399 17.97 10.69 35.28
C HIS A 399 18.46 9.31 34.78
N GLU A 400 17.54 8.38 34.56
CA GLU A 400 17.82 7.28 33.66
C GLU A 400 18.09 7.91 32.29
N ALA A 401 19.38 8.10 32.00
CA ALA A 401 19.85 8.41 30.66
C ALA A 401 19.22 7.36 29.74
N GLU A 402 18.35 7.81 28.86
CA GLU A 402 17.93 7.06 27.69
C GLU A 402 19.22 6.67 26.97
N GLU A 403 19.69 5.44 27.15
CA GLU A 403 20.88 4.92 26.48
C GLU A 403 20.65 5.17 24.99
N GLU A 404 21.36 6.16 24.42
CA GLU A 404 21.37 6.47 23.01
C GLU A 404 21.78 5.20 22.27
N ARG A 405 20.76 4.46 21.78
CA ARG A 405 21.01 3.31 20.92
C ARG A 405 21.84 3.80 19.75
N PRO A 406 22.96 3.15 19.42
CA PRO A 406 23.86 3.61 18.35
C PRO A 406 23.05 3.81 17.06
N ARG A 407 23.20 4.98 16.45
CA ARG A 407 22.48 5.36 15.21
C ARG A 407 22.67 4.29 14.15
N ARG A 408 21.57 3.69 13.71
CA ARG A 408 21.59 2.69 12.62
C ARG A 408 21.35 3.37 11.28
N TRP A 409 22.38 3.44 10.46
CA TRP A 409 22.34 3.98 9.12
C TRP A 409 21.96 2.87 8.12
N HIS A 410 20.67 2.77 7.77
CA HIS A 410 20.22 1.78 6.78
C HIS A 410 20.43 2.27 5.35
N PRO A 411 20.82 1.39 4.40
CA PRO A 411 20.94 1.74 2.99
C PRO A 411 19.65 2.36 2.44
N GLY A 412 19.79 3.48 1.73
CA GLY A 412 18.67 4.23 1.14
C GLY A 412 18.21 5.42 1.95
N LEU A 413 18.53 5.54 3.25
CA LEU A 413 18.12 6.67 4.09
C LEU A 413 18.75 7.98 3.62
N ASP A 414 17.95 9.05 3.68
CA ASP A 414 18.42 10.42 3.41
C ASP A 414 19.26 10.93 4.58
N VAL A 415 20.31 11.66 4.23
CA VAL A 415 21.21 12.32 5.18
C VAL A 415 21.59 13.70 4.69
N VAL A 416 22.00 14.54 5.65
CA VAL A 416 22.60 15.84 5.39
C VAL A 416 23.94 15.91 6.14
N HIS A 417 24.99 16.34 5.45
CA HIS A 417 26.29 16.62 6.04
C HIS A 417 26.60 18.10 5.95
N ASP A 418 27.15 18.68 7.00
CA ASP A 418 27.38 20.13 7.08
C ASP A 418 28.26 20.68 5.93
N GLU A 419 29.26 19.91 5.46
CA GLU A 419 30.17 20.29 4.37
C GLU A 419 29.67 19.85 2.98
N TYR A 420 29.02 18.64 2.89
CA TYR A 420 28.71 18.02 1.59
C TYR A 420 27.24 18.13 1.20
N GLY A 421 26.37 18.65 2.09
CA GLY A 421 24.95 18.83 1.84
C GLY A 421 24.15 17.51 1.86
N ALA A 422 23.10 17.45 1.04
CA ALA A 422 22.17 16.31 1.00
C ALA A 422 22.79 15.10 0.26
N GLY A 423 22.47 13.91 0.79
CA GLY A 423 22.93 12.65 0.23
C GLY A 423 22.11 11.48 0.79
N TRP A 424 22.55 10.27 0.50
CA TRP A 424 21.90 9.06 0.97
C TRP A 424 22.88 7.96 1.35
N VAL A 425 22.52 7.13 2.32
CA VAL A 425 23.34 6.05 2.83
C VAL A 425 23.41 4.90 1.82
N GLN A 426 24.60 4.58 1.34
CA GLN A 426 24.84 3.38 0.51
C GLN A 426 24.98 2.11 1.36
N GLY A 427 25.55 2.24 2.55
CA GLY A 427 25.73 1.15 3.47
C GLY A 427 26.43 1.60 4.75
N SER A 428 26.34 0.79 5.78
CA SER A 428 27.04 0.99 7.04
C SER A 428 27.57 -0.33 7.62
N GLY A 429 28.65 -0.28 8.36
CA GLY A 429 29.26 -1.43 9.03
C GLY A 429 30.60 -1.08 9.64
N VAL A 430 31.01 -1.84 10.65
CA VAL A 430 32.32 -1.72 11.32
C VAL A 430 32.61 -0.25 11.74
N GLY A 431 31.63 0.40 12.40
CA GLY A 431 31.77 1.78 12.88
C GLY A 431 31.81 2.85 11.80
N ARG A 432 31.50 2.51 10.54
CA ARG A 432 31.53 3.44 9.40
C ARG A 432 30.22 3.45 8.65
N VAL A 433 29.91 4.61 8.04
CA VAL A 433 28.79 4.83 7.12
C VAL A 433 29.30 5.42 5.81
N THR A 434 28.88 4.84 4.71
CA THR A 434 29.20 5.31 3.36
C THR A 434 28.01 6.03 2.76
N VAL A 435 28.21 7.28 2.37
CA VAL A 435 27.20 8.20 1.86
C VAL A 435 27.53 8.63 0.44
N ARG A 436 26.51 8.68 -0.41
CA ARG A 436 26.60 9.32 -1.74
C ARG A 436 25.86 10.65 -1.69
N PHE A 437 26.56 11.73 -2.05
CA PHE A 437 26.04 13.09 -2.05
C PHE A 437 25.48 13.44 -3.43
N GLU A 438 24.20 13.27 -3.58
CA GLU A 438 23.43 13.59 -4.78
C GLU A 438 21.99 13.94 -4.41
N THR A 439 21.34 14.75 -5.26
CA THR A 439 19.93 15.13 -5.13
C THR A 439 19.17 14.64 -6.38
N PRO A 440 17.83 14.61 -6.38
CA PRO A 440 17.04 14.17 -7.54
C PRO A 440 17.37 14.88 -8.86
N TRP A 441 17.92 16.09 -8.79
CA TRP A 441 18.20 16.95 -9.95
C TRP A 441 19.69 17.07 -10.28
N SER A 442 20.57 16.49 -9.47
CA SER A 442 22.02 16.53 -9.72
C SER A 442 22.45 15.44 -10.69
N ALA A 443 23.69 15.54 -11.19
CA ALA A 443 24.40 14.40 -11.74
C ALA A 443 24.72 13.38 -10.61
N PRO A 444 25.06 12.10 -10.94
CA PRO A 444 25.52 11.12 -9.96
C PRO A 444 26.66 11.68 -9.12
N GLY A 445 26.47 11.69 -7.81
CA GLY A 445 27.32 12.39 -6.86
C GLY A 445 28.51 11.58 -6.37
N ARG A 446 29.37 12.22 -5.59
CA ARG A 446 30.58 11.60 -5.00
C ARG A 446 30.20 10.75 -3.78
N VAL A 447 30.99 9.72 -3.55
CA VAL A 447 30.88 8.83 -2.39
C VAL A 447 31.94 9.19 -1.35
N ARG A 448 31.53 9.22 -0.08
CA ARG A 448 32.39 9.43 1.07
C ARG A 448 32.04 8.50 2.21
N THR A 449 33.00 8.23 3.07
CA THR A 449 32.82 7.34 4.23
C THR A 449 33.18 8.10 5.51
N PHE A 450 32.27 8.08 6.47
CA PHE A 450 32.37 8.76 7.76
C PHE A 450 32.37 7.77 8.91
N ALA A 451 32.68 8.20 10.11
CA ALA A 451 32.36 7.45 11.34
C ALA A 451 30.83 7.42 11.52
N VAL A 452 30.31 6.36 12.14
CA VAL A 452 28.84 6.24 12.42
C VAL A 452 28.35 7.38 13.31
N GLU A 453 29.23 7.89 14.19
CA GLU A 453 28.95 8.94 15.17
C GLU A 453 29.45 10.33 14.71
N ASP A 454 29.73 10.50 13.43
CA ASP A 454 30.17 11.80 12.88
C ASP A 454 29.12 12.88 13.20
N PRO A 455 29.46 13.93 13.97
CA PRO A 455 28.50 14.95 14.39
C PRO A 455 28.01 15.81 13.23
N ALA A 456 28.78 15.92 12.15
CA ALA A 456 28.40 16.65 10.94
C ALA A 456 27.38 15.89 10.08
N LEU A 457 27.17 14.58 10.34
CA LEU A 457 26.24 13.73 9.58
C LEU A 457 24.94 13.56 10.36
N ARG A 458 23.83 14.00 9.78
CA ARG A 458 22.49 13.96 10.39
C ARG A 458 21.50 13.26 9.45
N PRO A 459 20.42 12.63 9.99
CA PRO A 459 19.28 12.23 9.18
C PRO A 459 18.73 13.41 8.40
N GLY A 460 18.35 13.18 7.13
CA GLY A 460 17.76 14.17 6.25
C GLY A 460 16.30 13.81 5.92
N GLU A 461 15.54 14.80 5.48
CA GLU A 461 14.21 14.59 4.91
C GLU A 461 14.30 14.31 3.41
N PRO A 462 13.37 13.53 2.84
CA PRO A 462 13.31 13.30 1.41
C PRO A 462 13.12 14.60 0.62
N LEU A 463 13.91 14.79 -0.43
CA LEU A 463 13.72 15.90 -1.35
C LEU A 463 12.61 15.58 -2.38
N PRO A 464 11.84 16.58 -2.83
CA PRO A 464 10.82 16.39 -3.88
C PRO A 464 11.48 15.83 -5.16
N LEU A 465 10.76 14.95 -5.87
CA LEU A 465 11.28 14.29 -7.07
C LEU A 465 11.31 15.24 -8.29
N VAL A 466 10.35 16.16 -8.36
CA VAL A 466 10.19 17.15 -9.44
C VAL A 466 10.18 18.54 -8.84
N GLY A 467 10.83 19.48 -9.49
CA GLY A 467 11.00 20.86 -9.02
C GLY A 467 12.49 21.21 -8.89
N GLY A 468 12.86 22.44 -9.18
CA GLY A 468 14.26 22.92 -9.06
C GLY A 468 14.72 22.91 -7.60
N ALA A 469 16.04 22.97 -7.39
CA ALA A 469 16.64 23.15 -6.08
C ALA A 469 15.89 24.24 -5.29
N PRO A 470 15.68 24.07 -3.96
CA PRO A 470 15.04 25.11 -3.18
C PRO A 470 15.81 26.40 -3.34
N ALA A 471 15.20 27.40 -3.97
CA ALA A 471 15.71 28.78 -3.94
C ALA A 471 15.76 29.15 -2.47
N GLY A 472 16.95 29.52 -1.98
CA GLY A 472 17.15 29.90 -0.59
C GLY A 472 16.06 30.85 -0.11
N GLY A 473 15.34 30.43 0.89
CA GLY A 473 14.40 31.16 1.75
C GLY A 473 13.60 32.27 1.11
N GLN A 474 12.47 31.93 0.48
CA GLN A 474 11.26 32.79 0.45
C GLN A 474 10.05 31.89 0.17
N SER A 475 9.05 32.01 1.02
CA SER A 475 7.74 31.37 0.89
C SER A 475 7.11 31.73 -0.47
N SER A 476 7.02 30.78 -1.37
CA SER A 476 6.18 30.89 -2.56
C SER A 476 4.94 30.04 -2.39
N GLU A 477 3.79 30.67 -2.61
CA GLU A 477 2.46 30.07 -2.69
C GLU A 477 2.49 28.82 -3.62
N PRO A 478 1.65 27.81 -3.32
CA PRO A 478 1.56 26.64 -4.17
C PRO A 478 1.09 27.04 -5.57
N ALA A 479 1.78 26.54 -6.58
CA ALA A 479 1.42 26.71 -7.98
C ALA A 479 -0.01 26.17 -8.19
N ILE A 480 -0.91 27.06 -8.60
CA ILE A 480 -2.29 26.80 -8.92
C ILE A 480 -2.31 25.82 -10.12
N LEU A 481 -2.85 24.62 -9.91
CA LEU A 481 -3.16 23.67 -10.98
C LEU A 481 -4.01 24.36 -12.06
N PRO A 482 -3.78 24.09 -13.36
CA PRO A 482 -4.61 24.66 -14.41
C PRO A 482 -6.06 24.20 -14.24
N LYS A 483 -6.96 25.15 -14.05
CA LYS A 483 -8.40 24.92 -14.05
C LYS A 483 -8.80 24.33 -15.40
N PHE A 484 -9.40 23.15 -15.38
CA PHE A 484 -10.10 22.62 -16.54
C PHE A 484 -11.20 23.60 -16.92
N LEU A 485 -11.10 24.16 -18.13
CA LEU A 485 -12.09 25.06 -18.72
C LEU A 485 -13.38 24.25 -18.93
N SER A 486 -14.42 24.61 -18.21
CA SER A 486 -15.81 24.27 -18.56
C SER A 486 -16.11 24.90 -19.88
N PRO A 487 -16.79 24.23 -20.83
CA PRO A 487 -17.24 24.88 -22.06
C PRO A 487 -18.31 25.93 -21.71
N GLU A 488 -18.09 27.16 -22.12
CA GLU A 488 -19.11 28.22 -22.06
C GLU A 488 -20.32 27.86 -22.90
N PRO A 489 -21.54 28.20 -22.44
CA PRO A 489 -22.74 28.00 -23.25
C PRO A 489 -22.73 28.95 -24.45
N GLY A 490 -22.76 28.38 -25.65
CA GLY A 490 -22.74 29.11 -26.92
C GLY A 490 -23.89 30.06 -27.06
N ASP A 491 -23.57 31.27 -27.39
CA ASP A 491 -24.47 32.35 -27.84
C ASP A 491 -25.11 32.00 -29.16
N THR A 492 -26.43 31.92 -29.18
CA THR A 492 -27.23 31.76 -30.40
C THR A 492 -27.41 33.09 -31.10
N GLY A 493 -26.50 33.43 -31.97
CA GLY A 493 -26.64 34.56 -32.90
C GLY A 493 -27.01 34.12 -34.29
N SER A 494 -28.24 34.47 -34.70
CA SER A 494 -28.75 34.37 -36.05
C SER A 494 -27.98 35.29 -36.99
N VAL A 495 -27.52 34.80 -38.15
CA VAL A 495 -27.33 35.64 -39.35
C VAL A 495 -27.60 34.83 -40.61
N GLY A 496 -28.40 35.49 -41.43
CA GLY A 496 -28.96 35.10 -42.68
C GLY A 496 -28.00 34.93 -43.85
N GLU A 497 -28.64 34.42 -44.87
CA GLU A 497 -28.20 34.26 -46.26
C GLU A 497 -27.23 35.31 -46.81
N GLU A 498 -26.24 34.87 -47.53
CA GLU A 498 -25.98 35.44 -48.84
C GLU A 498 -25.17 34.48 -49.75
N ILE A 499 -25.65 34.38 -50.94
CA ILE A 499 -25.28 33.59 -52.10
C ILE A 499 -24.11 34.27 -52.82
N SER A 500 -23.21 33.54 -53.40
CA SER A 500 -22.72 33.61 -54.79
C SER A 500 -21.20 33.69 -54.99
N ARG A 501 -20.76 32.74 -55.77
CA ARG A 501 -19.72 32.76 -56.84
C ARG A 501 -18.26 33.16 -56.52
N ARG A 502 -17.39 32.21 -56.45
CA ARG A 502 -16.49 31.81 -57.57
C ARG A 502 -15.68 30.59 -57.23
#